data_30da19435ccfeeb1053cc9b7b47adcf6
#
_entry.id   30da19435ccfeeb1053cc9b7b47adcf6
#
_cell.length_a   1.000
_cell.length_b   1.000
_cell.length_c   1.000
_cell.angle_alpha   90.00
_cell.angle_beta   90.00
_cell.angle_gamma   90.00
#
_symmetry.space_group_name_H-M   'P 1'
#
loop_
_entity.id
_entity.type
_entity.pdbx_description
1 polymer ?
#
loop_
_entity_poly.entity_id
_entity_poly.type
_entity_poly.pdbx_seq_one_letter_code
_entity_poly.pdbx_strand_id
1 'polypeptide(L)'
;RKTMYPIVRKEKLADNIILMDIKAPRVAKECLPGQFIIAKTDEVGERIPLTICDYDREKETVTIVVQTIGAGTERMMALNEGDSLEDFVGPLGCPSELCQEDNLEETKKKHIVFIAGGLGTAPVYPQVKWLKEHGVDADVIMGFRNKDILFFEDEMKAVAKNLYVCTDDGSYGFHGNGSQQLQALVDAGNTYDCCVAIGPMIMMKFTCLLTKKLEIPTIVSMNPIMVDGTGMCGACRLIVDGKVKLSLIHISEPTRH
;
A
#
# COMPACT_ATOMS: atom_id res chain seq x y z
N ARG A 1 -18.37 25.65 11.66
CA ARG A 1 -16.97 25.78 11.14
C ARG A 1 -16.68 24.55 10.31
N LYS A 2 -16.32 24.72 9.04
CA LYS A 2 -15.85 23.64 8.17
C LYS A 2 -14.59 23.06 8.77
N THR A 3 -14.54 21.75 8.96
CA THR A 3 -13.32 21.10 9.45
C THR A 3 -12.32 21.10 8.30
N MET A 4 -11.15 21.67 8.51
CA MET A 4 -10.05 21.69 7.56
C MET A 4 -9.00 20.68 8.02
N TYR A 5 -8.30 20.09 7.09
CA TYR A 5 -7.27 19.08 7.34
C TYR A 5 -5.89 19.64 6.92
N PRO A 6 -5.15 20.26 7.86
CA PRO A 6 -3.86 20.89 7.56
C PRO A 6 -2.81 19.90 7.12
N ILE A 7 -2.02 20.29 6.13
CA ILE A 7 -0.80 19.61 5.71
C ILE A 7 0.32 20.06 6.65
N VAL A 8 0.81 19.16 7.48
CA VAL A 8 1.84 19.47 8.49
C VAL A 8 3.25 19.14 8.02
N ARG A 9 3.38 18.32 6.99
CA ARG A 9 4.64 18.00 6.31
C ARG A 9 4.36 17.68 4.86
N LYS A 10 5.26 18.11 3.99
CA LYS A 10 5.29 17.71 2.58
C LYS A 10 6.72 17.38 2.17
N GLU A 11 6.90 16.27 1.49
CA GLU A 11 8.20 15.84 1.00
C GLU A 11 8.07 15.35 -0.45
N LYS A 12 9.03 15.74 -1.29
CA LYS A 12 9.15 15.24 -2.66
C LYS A 12 9.96 13.96 -2.64
N LEU A 13 9.35 12.83 -2.96
CA LEU A 13 10.01 11.52 -3.04
C LEU A 13 10.61 11.25 -4.41
N ALA A 14 9.94 11.72 -5.47
CA ALA A 14 10.41 11.67 -6.86
C ALA A 14 9.75 12.82 -7.63
N ASP A 15 10.07 13.00 -8.92
CA ASP A 15 9.55 14.13 -9.70
C ASP A 15 8.03 14.23 -9.72
N ASN A 16 7.34 13.10 -9.71
CA ASN A 16 5.89 13.03 -9.73
C ASN A 16 5.29 12.30 -8.51
N ILE A 17 6.07 12.15 -7.43
CA ILE A 17 5.62 11.48 -6.20
C ILE A 17 5.92 12.37 -5.00
N ILE A 18 4.90 12.62 -4.20
CA ILE A 18 5.00 13.38 -2.95
C ILE A 18 4.45 12.57 -1.77
N LEU A 19 5.00 12.86 -0.62
CA LEU A 19 4.47 12.43 0.67
C LEU A 19 3.86 13.64 1.38
N MET A 20 2.73 13.44 2.04
CA MET A 20 2.11 14.43 2.91
C MET A 20 1.67 13.81 4.22
N ASP A 21 1.96 14.49 5.34
CA ASP A 21 1.36 14.22 6.64
C ASP A 21 0.21 15.18 6.86
N ILE A 22 -0.97 14.63 7.09
CA ILE A 22 -2.23 15.38 7.24
C ILE A 22 -2.69 15.28 8.69
N LYS A 23 -2.96 16.41 9.32
CA LYS A 23 -3.56 16.45 10.66
C LYS A 23 -5.00 15.97 10.59
N ALA A 24 -5.25 14.75 11.02
CA ALA A 24 -6.55 14.08 10.96
C ALA A 24 -6.77 13.20 12.20
N PRO A 25 -7.06 13.80 13.38
CA PRO A 25 -7.08 13.09 14.66
C PRO A 25 -7.97 11.85 14.70
N ARG A 26 -9.18 11.95 14.14
CA ARG A 26 -10.14 10.83 14.11
C ARG A 26 -9.64 9.67 13.26
N VAL A 27 -9.08 9.97 12.09
CA VAL A 27 -8.55 8.95 11.19
C VAL A 27 -7.30 8.31 11.79
N ALA A 28 -6.36 9.13 12.29
CA ALA A 28 -5.12 8.65 12.90
C ALA A 28 -5.36 7.72 14.11
N LYS A 29 -6.41 8.00 14.89
CA LYS A 29 -6.78 7.20 16.06
C LYS A 29 -7.26 5.80 15.68
N GLU A 30 -8.10 5.69 14.64
CA GLU A 30 -8.87 4.47 14.34
C GLU A 30 -8.30 3.66 13.17
N CYS A 31 -7.41 4.24 12.36
CA CYS A 31 -6.92 3.56 11.16
C CYS A 31 -5.98 2.40 11.47
N LEU A 32 -6.01 1.41 10.58
CA LEU A 32 -5.16 0.23 10.58
C LEU A 32 -4.55 0.03 9.18
N PRO A 33 -3.41 -0.69 9.08
CA PRO A 33 -2.78 -0.98 7.79
C PRO A 33 -3.71 -1.69 6.81
N GLY A 34 -3.64 -1.30 5.53
CA GLY A 34 -4.51 -1.82 4.47
C GLY A 34 -5.73 -0.95 4.19
N GLN A 35 -6.08 -0.03 5.09
CA GLN A 35 -7.16 0.93 4.89
C GLN A 35 -6.75 2.13 4.05
N PHE A 36 -7.72 2.88 3.57
CA PHE A 36 -7.55 4.06 2.73
C PHE A 36 -8.40 5.22 3.24
N ILE A 37 -8.17 6.39 2.66
CA ILE A 37 -8.98 7.59 2.85
C ILE A 37 -9.45 8.13 1.50
N ILE A 38 -10.44 9.00 1.53
CA ILE A 38 -10.78 9.84 0.39
C ILE A 38 -10.44 11.26 0.73
N ALA A 39 -9.56 11.86 -0.08
CA ALA A 39 -9.15 13.26 0.04
C ALA A 39 -9.79 14.12 -1.03
N LYS A 40 -10.05 15.39 -0.71
CA LYS A 40 -10.51 16.43 -1.62
C LYS A 40 -9.72 17.72 -1.36
N THR A 41 -9.20 18.33 -2.41
CA THR A 41 -8.33 19.51 -2.26
C THR A 41 -9.10 20.79 -1.97
N ASP A 42 -10.20 21.02 -2.69
CA ASP A 42 -11.01 22.25 -2.67
C ASP A 42 -12.47 21.95 -3.10
N GLU A 43 -13.33 22.97 -3.14
CA GLU A 43 -14.77 22.82 -3.44
C GLU A 43 -15.05 22.17 -4.81
N VAL A 44 -14.18 22.40 -5.79
CA VAL A 44 -14.30 21.87 -7.16
C VAL A 44 -13.41 20.66 -7.41
N GLY A 45 -12.57 20.29 -6.42
CA GLY A 45 -11.65 19.15 -6.49
C GLY A 45 -12.37 17.80 -6.55
N GLU A 46 -11.74 16.85 -7.20
CA GLU A 46 -12.20 15.47 -7.23
C GLU A 46 -11.99 14.80 -5.87
N ARG A 47 -12.80 13.80 -5.57
CA ARG A 47 -12.61 12.91 -4.43
C ARG A 47 -11.64 11.80 -4.81
N ILE A 48 -10.46 11.81 -4.21
CA ILE A 48 -9.34 10.93 -4.58
C ILE A 48 -9.14 9.90 -3.47
N PRO A 49 -9.29 8.60 -3.76
CA PRO A 49 -8.97 7.53 -2.82
C PRO A 49 -7.45 7.36 -2.74
N LEU A 50 -6.92 7.38 -1.54
CA LEU A 50 -5.50 7.22 -1.26
C LEU A 50 -5.29 6.25 -0.11
N THR A 51 -4.40 5.29 -0.29
CA THR A 51 -4.06 4.35 0.76
C THR A 51 -3.30 5.05 1.89
N ILE A 52 -3.60 4.68 3.13
CA ILE A 52 -2.87 5.13 4.31
C ILE A 52 -1.48 4.50 4.25
N CYS A 53 -0.44 5.34 4.16
CA CYS A 53 0.95 4.92 4.12
C CYS A 53 1.57 4.79 5.51
N ASP A 54 1.19 5.67 6.41
CA ASP A 54 1.59 5.63 7.84
C ASP A 54 0.62 6.47 8.66
N TYR A 55 0.73 6.36 9.97
CA TYR A 55 -0.04 7.19 10.91
C TYR A 55 0.72 7.33 12.23
N ASP A 56 0.52 8.46 12.87
CA ASP A 56 1.06 8.78 14.20
C ASP A 56 -0.09 9.22 15.10
N ARG A 57 -0.41 8.39 16.10
CA ARG A 57 -1.53 8.65 17.01
C ARG A 57 -1.24 9.78 18.00
N GLU A 58 0.02 9.99 18.37
CA GLU A 58 0.42 11.07 19.28
C GLU A 58 0.40 12.42 18.56
N LYS A 59 0.93 12.47 17.35
CA LYS A 59 0.89 13.66 16.47
C LYS A 59 -0.47 13.85 15.83
N GLU A 60 -1.34 12.83 15.88
CA GLU A 60 -2.67 12.82 15.23
C GLU A 60 -2.59 13.06 13.73
N THR A 61 -1.58 12.48 13.07
CA THR A 61 -1.33 12.62 11.63
C THR A 61 -1.52 11.32 10.89
N VAL A 62 -1.91 11.44 9.62
CA VAL A 62 -1.97 10.35 8.66
C VAL A 62 -1.09 10.69 7.48
N THR A 63 -0.23 9.78 7.09
CA THR A 63 0.67 9.93 5.96
C THR A 63 0.06 9.33 4.71
N ILE A 64 0.05 10.09 3.64
CA ILE A 64 -0.35 9.65 2.30
C ILE A 64 0.80 9.87 1.31
N VAL A 65 0.90 8.98 0.32
CA VAL A 65 1.82 9.14 -0.81
C VAL A 65 0.99 9.28 -2.08
N VAL A 66 1.26 10.32 -2.84
CA VAL A 66 0.49 10.71 -4.02
C VAL A 66 1.40 10.73 -5.23
N GLN A 67 1.00 10.01 -6.28
CA GLN A 67 1.61 10.12 -7.60
C GLN A 67 0.76 10.99 -8.49
N THR A 68 1.37 11.96 -9.17
CA THR A 68 0.69 12.82 -10.13
C THR A 68 0.40 12.05 -11.41
N ILE A 69 -0.88 11.82 -11.68
CA ILE A 69 -1.37 11.10 -12.87
C ILE A 69 -2.53 11.81 -13.58
N GLY A 70 -3.04 12.90 -13.01
CA GLY A 70 -4.15 13.68 -13.57
C GLY A 70 -4.44 14.94 -12.77
N ALA A 71 -5.39 15.74 -13.23
CA ALA A 71 -5.68 17.07 -12.71
C ALA A 71 -5.92 17.14 -11.19
N GLY A 72 -6.62 16.16 -10.61
CA GLY A 72 -6.86 16.11 -9.17
C GLY A 72 -5.57 15.93 -8.36
N THR A 73 -4.70 15.02 -8.78
CA THR A 73 -3.41 14.78 -8.13
C THR A 73 -2.40 15.89 -8.40
N GLU A 74 -2.49 16.59 -9.55
CA GLU A 74 -1.70 17.79 -9.84
C GLU A 74 -2.05 18.94 -8.89
N ARG A 75 -3.35 19.17 -8.64
CA ARG A 75 -3.81 20.12 -7.64
C ARG A 75 -3.29 19.79 -6.24
N MET A 76 -3.32 18.51 -5.87
CA MET A 76 -2.79 18.06 -4.59
C MET A 76 -1.28 18.29 -4.49
N MET A 77 -0.53 18.02 -5.56
CA MET A 77 0.90 18.31 -5.61
C MET A 77 1.25 19.79 -5.48
N ALA A 78 0.36 20.68 -5.90
CA ALA A 78 0.56 22.12 -5.80
C ALA A 78 0.38 22.69 -4.37
N LEU A 79 -0.28 21.95 -3.47
CA LEU A 79 -0.45 22.35 -2.07
C LEU A 79 0.88 22.28 -1.32
N ASN A 80 1.05 23.15 -0.33
CA ASN A 80 2.25 23.25 0.49
C ASN A 80 1.96 22.94 1.97
N GLU A 81 3.01 22.83 2.76
CA GLU A 81 2.89 22.82 4.22
C GLU A 81 2.15 24.09 4.71
N GLY A 82 1.20 23.90 5.62
CA GLY A 82 0.32 24.97 6.09
C GLY A 82 -0.97 25.13 5.29
N ASP A 83 -1.03 24.65 4.05
CA ASP A 83 -2.30 24.54 3.32
C ASP A 83 -3.16 23.44 3.94
N SER A 84 -4.42 23.38 3.52
CA SER A 84 -5.36 22.39 4.06
C SER A 84 -6.16 21.72 2.94
N LEU A 85 -6.43 20.42 3.13
CA LEU A 85 -7.42 19.71 2.35
C LEU A 85 -8.83 20.04 2.83
N GLU A 86 -9.78 20.11 1.92
CA GLU A 86 -11.18 20.36 2.23
C GLU A 86 -11.86 19.17 2.90
N ASP A 87 -11.65 17.97 2.34
CA ASP A 87 -12.14 16.72 2.90
C ASP A 87 -11.01 15.70 3.08
N PHE A 88 -11.10 14.94 4.17
CA PHE A 88 -10.23 13.82 4.47
C PHE A 88 -11.04 12.75 5.21
N VAL A 89 -11.72 11.92 4.44
CA VAL A 89 -12.72 10.97 4.95
C VAL A 89 -12.08 9.59 5.12
N GLY A 90 -12.20 9.05 6.32
CA GLY A 90 -11.68 7.72 6.64
C GLY A 90 -11.70 7.43 8.15
N PRO A 91 -11.11 6.29 8.58
CA PRO A 91 -10.55 5.25 7.71
C PRO A 91 -11.66 4.51 6.94
N LEU A 92 -11.38 4.10 5.71
CA LEU A 92 -12.26 3.35 4.83
C LEU A 92 -11.63 2.02 4.45
N GLY A 93 -12.47 1.07 4.05
CA GLY A 93 -12.04 -0.28 3.67
C GLY A 93 -11.74 -1.18 4.87
N CYS A 94 -11.42 -2.44 4.56
CA CYS A 94 -11.04 -3.43 5.56
C CYS A 94 -9.53 -3.38 5.84
N PRO A 95 -9.11 -3.50 7.11
CA PRO A 95 -7.70 -3.69 7.42
C PRO A 95 -7.15 -4.96 6.79
N SER A 96 -5.84 -5.00 6.56
CA SER A 96 -5.17 -6.23 6.13
C SER A 96 -5.40 -7.36 7.15
N GLU A 97 -5.74 -8.56 6.66
CA GLU A 97 -5.93 -9.74 7.52
C GLU A 97 -4.69 -10.06 8.36
N LEU A 98 -3.50 -9.80 7.81
CA LEU A 98 -2.24 -10.02 8.51
C LEU A 98 -1.99 -9.01 9.63
N CYS A 99 -2.68 -7.86 9.60
CA CYS A 99 -2.50 -6.75 10.53
C CYS A 99 -3.71 -6.61 11.48
N GLN A 100 -4.24 -7.72 11.95
CA GLN A 100 -5.34 -7.76 12.92
C GLN A 100 -4.93 -8.60 14.13
N GLU A 101 -5.24 -8.10 15.32
CA GLU A 101 -4.89 -8.77 16.57
C GLU A 101 -5.48 -10.18 16.67
N ASP A 102 -6.71 -10.37 16.17
CA ASP A 102 -7.40 -11.66 16.18
C ASP A 102 -6.66 -12.74 15.35
N ASN A 103 -5.89 -12.33 14.34
CA ASN A 103 -5.16 -13.23 13.46
C ASN A 103 -3.67 -13.33 13.82
N LEU A 104 -3.20 -12.58 14.82
CA LEU A 104 -1.78 -12.40 15.12
C LEU A 104 -1.06 -13.70 15.40
N GLU A 105 -1.64 -14.59 16.21
CA GLU A 105 -1.01 -15.88 16.57
C GLU A 105 -0.84 -16.83 15.36
N GLU A 106 -1.75 -16.78 14.40
CA GLU A 106 -1.61 -17.52 13.15
C GLU A 106 -0.61 -16.84 12.21
N THR A 107 -0.59 -15.52 12.20
CA THR A 107 0.34 -14.71 11.39
C THR A 107 1.79 -14.91 11.86
N LYS A 108 2.04 -15.03 13.16
CA LYS A 108 3.37 -15.31 13.74
C LYS A 108 3.99 -16.61 13.27
N LYS A 109 3.19 -17.57 12.85
CA LYS A 109 3.66 -18.90 12.37
C LYS A 109 4.09 -18.88 10.90
N LYS A 110 3.84 -17.79 10.17
CA LYS A 110 4.05 -17.70 8.72
C LYS A 110 5.36 -17.01 8.38
N HIS A 111 6.04 -17.55 7.37
CA HIS A 111 7.09 -16.82 6.66
C HIS A 111 6.44 -16.00 5.54
N ILE A 112 6.44 -14.69 5.71
CA ILE A 112 5.70 -13.77 4.85
C ILE A 112 6.68 -13.02 3.94
N VAL A 113 6.36 -12.93 2.66
CA VAL A 113 7.04 -12.06 1.71
C VAL A 113 6.06 -11.04 1.11
N PHE A 114 6.43 -9.79 1.15
CA PHE A 114 5.72 -8.71 0.44
C PHE A 114 6.42 -8.38 -0.86
N ILE A 115 5.65 -8.18 -1.93
CA ILE A 115 6.14 -7.67 -3.21
C ILE A 115 5.44 -6.34 -3.47
N ALA A 116 6.21 -5.26 -3.39
CA ALA A 116 5.76 -3.90 -3.60
C ALA A 116 6.24 -3.39 -4.96
N GLY A 117 5.33 -3.02 -5.85
CA GLY A 117 5.65 -2.46 -7.16
C GLY A 117 5.43 -0.95 -7.24
N GLY A 118 6.48 -0.16 -7.40
CA GLY A 118 6.39 1.28 -7.50
C GLY A 118 5.61 1.91 -6.35
N LEU A 119 4.51 2.60 -6.66
CA LEU A 119 3.64 3.22 -5.66
C LEU A 119 3.04 2.22 -4.65
N GLY A 120 2.98 0.94 -4.98
CA GLY A 120 2.57 -0.13 -4.06
C GLY A 120 3.45 -0.25 -2.81
N THR A 121 4.61 0.37 -2.79
CA THR A 121 5.46 0.51 -1.60
C THR A 121 4.76 1.25 -0.46
N ALA A 122 3.96 2.27 -0.79
CA ALA A 122 3.23 3.05 0.19
C ALA A 122 2.23 2.22 1.02
N PRO A 123 1.32 1.40 0.44
CA PRO A 123 0.43 0.53 1.20
C PRO A 123 1.11 -0.70 1.83
N VAL A 124 2.28 -1.11 1.36
CA VAL A 124 3.05 -2.20 1.98
C VAL A 124 3.73 -1.75 3.27
N TYR A 125 4.29 -0.56 3.29
CA TYR A 125 5.05 -0.05 4.43
C TYR A 125 4.32 -0.16 5.78
N PRO A 126 3.08 0.34 5.95
CA PRO A 126 2.39 0.27 7.24
C PRO A 126 2.08 -1.16 7.67
N GLN A 127 1.88 -2.09 6.73
CA GLN A 127 1.66 -3.49 7.05
C GLN A 127 2.92 -4.14 7.62
N VAL A 128 4.06 -3.95 6.97
CA VAL A 128 5.35 -4.48 7.45
C VAL A 128 5.76 -3.85 8.77
N LYS A 129 5.55 -2.55 8.95
CA LYS A 129 5.78 -1.82 10.21
C LYS A 129 4.94 -2.39 11.34
N TRP A 130 3.64 -2.56 11.14
CA TRP A 130 2.74 -3.13 12.12
C TRP A 130 3.14 -4.55 12.51
N LEU A 131 3.45 -5.40 11.53
CA LEU A 131 3.92 -6.77 11.77
C LEU A 131 5.18 -6.76 12.63
N LYS A 132 6.16 -5.91 12.31
CA LYS A 132 7.41 -5.78 13.10
C LYS A 132 7.13 -5.36 14.53
N GLU A 133 6.26 -4.38 14.76
CA GLU A 133 5.85 -3.90 16.07
C GLU A 133 5.15 -4.99 16.91
N HIS A 134 4.52 -5.97 16.24
CA HIS A 134 3.83 -7.09 16.88
C HIS A 134 4.65 -8.40 16.89
N GLY A 135 5.96 -8.32 16.60
CA GLY A 135 6.88 -9.45 16.70
C GLY A 135 6.78 -10.43 15.51
N VAL A 136 6.28 -9.99 14.36
CA VAL A 136 6.23 -10.75 13.11
C VAL A 136 7.26 -10.18 12.14
N ASP A 137 8.20 -11.02 11.71
CA ASP A 137 9.17 -10.66 10.68
C ASP A 137 8.63 -10.98 9.30
N ALA A 138 8.85 -10.06 8.34
CA ALA A 138 8.49 -10.24 6.95
C ALA A 138 9.64 -9.82 6.03
N ASP A 139 9.84 -10.57 4.95
CA ASP A 139 10.72 -10.17 3.86
C ASP A 139 9.97 -9.24 2.91
N VAL A 140 10.68 -8.28 2.33
CA VAL A 140 10.11 -7.32 1.38
C VAL A 140 10.94 -7.26 0.11
N ILE A 141 10.25 -7.36 -1.02
CA ILE A 141 10.80 -7.13 -2.35
C ILE A 141 10.18 -5.82 -2.87
N MET A 142 11.01 -4.81 -3.10
CA MET A 142 10.60 -3.54 -3.69
C MET A 142 11.04 -3.48 -5.15
N GLY A 143 10.10 -3.36 -6.08
CA GLY A 143 10.36 -3.28 -7.52
C GLY A 143 10.04 -1.90 -8.10
N PHE A 144 10.99 -1.34 -8.87
CA PHE A 144 10.86 -0.05 -9.54
C PHE A 144 11.36 -0.16 -10.97
N ARG A 145 10.99 0.79 -11.84
CA ARG A 145 11.51 0.85 -13.20
C ARG A 145 13.00 1.15 -13.22
N ASN A 146 13.42 2.10 -12.39
CA ASN A 146 14.80 2.56 -12.26
C ASN A 146 15.05 3.15 -10.87
N LYS A 147 16.31 3.50 -10.61
CA LYS A 147 16.76 4.07 -9.35
C LYS A 147 16.13 5.45 -9.04
N ASP A 148 15.83 6.26 -10.05
CA ASP A 148 15.43 7.66 -9.86
C ASP A 148 14.03 7.82 -9.24
N ILE A 149 13.20 6.77 -9.34
CA ILE A 149 11.85 6.74 -8.76
C ILE A 149 11.75 5.86 -7.50
N LEU A 150 12.88 5.40 -6.98
CA LEU A 150 12.93 4.60 -5.76
C LEU A 150 12.70 5.50 -4.55
N PHE A 151 11.83 5.08 -3.64
CA PHE A 151 11.56 5.76 -2.38
C PHE A 151 11.31 4.76 -1.26
N PHE A 152 11.41 5.18 -0.02
CA PHE A 152 11.18 4.37 1.19
C PHE A 152 12.16 3.20 1.37
N GLU A 153 13.36 3.26 0.82
CA GLU A 153 14.33 2.20 1.03
C GLU A 153 14.78 2.13 2.49
N ASP A 154 15.14 3.27 3.08
CA ASP A 154 15.63 3.32 4.46
C ASP A 154 14.51 3.00 5.46
N GLU A 155 13.31 3.55 5.23
CA GLU A 155 12.13 3.28 6.06
C GLU A 155 11.76 1.79 6.02
N MET A 156 11.73 1.20 4.83
CA MET A 156 11.40 -0.21 4.68
C MET A 156 12.48 -1.12 5.26
N LYS A 157 13.75 -0.74 5.12
CA LYS A 157 14.88 -1.46 5.69
C LYS A 157 14.84 -1.49 7.21
N ALA A 158 14.30 -0.44 7.84
CA ALA A 158 14.14 -0.38 9.29
C ALA A 158 13.08 -1.34 9.84
N VAL A 159 12.09 -1.72 9.03
CA VAL A 159 10.95 -2.55 9.47
C VAL A 159 10.93 -3.95 8.86
N ALA A 160 11.52 -4.17 7.70
CA ALA A 160 11.62 -5.48 7.06
C ALA A 160 12.67 -6.36 7.77
N LYS A 161 12.45 -7.68 7.76
CA LYS A 161 13.48 -8.64 8.15
C LYS A 161 14.63 -8.62 7.14
N ASN A 162 14.31 -8.82 5.87
CA ASN A 162 15.23 -8.66 4.75
C ASN A 162 14.56 -7.78 3.70
N LEU A 163 15.31 -6.84 3.15
CA LEU A 163 14.87 -5.99 2.05
C LEU A 163 15.64 -6.32 0.78
N TYR A 164 14.91 -6.57 -0.28
CA TYR A 164 15.42 -6.80 -1.62
C TYR A 164 14.87 -5.73 -2.56
N VAL A 165 15.78 -4.96 -3.16
CA VAL A 165 15.38 -3.94 -4.15
C VAL A 165 15.74 -4.45 -5.54
N CYS A 166 14.80 -4.34 -6.47
CA CYS A 166 15.01 -4.66 -7.87
C CYS A 166 14.59 -3.50 -8.79
N THR A 167 15.28 -3.35 -9.90
CA THR A 167 14.96 -2.37 -10.94
C THR A 167 14.92 -3.05 -12.31
N ASP A 168 13.91 -2.66 -13.11
CA ASP A 168 13.70 -3.26 -14.43
C ASP A 168 14.90 -3.00 -15.37
N ASP A 169 15.52 -1.84 -15.24
CA ASP A 169 16.68 -1.44 -16.05
C ASP A 169 18.06 -1.84 -15.47
N GLY A 170 18.07 -2.43 -14.26
CA GLY A 170 19.29 -2.83 -13.56
C GLY A 170 20.12 -1.67 -13.01
N SER A 171 19.57 -0.45 -12.94
CA SER A 171 20.28 0.72 -12.43
C SER A 171 20.58 0.64 -10.92
N TYR A 172 19.85 -0.21 -10.18
CA TYR A 172 20.06 -0.44 -8.75
C TYR A 172 19.52 -1.81 -8.30
N GLY A 173 20.23 -2.45 -7.37
CA GLY A 173 19.83 -3.72 -6.78
C GLY A 173 19.82 -4.87 -7.79
N PHE A 174 18.84 -5.76 -7.67
CA PHE A 174 18.66 -6.89 -8.58
C PHE A 174 18.09 -6.39 -9.93
N HIS A 175 18.72 -6.82 -11.03
CA HIS A 175 18.23 -6.52 -12.38
C HIS A 175 17.05 -7.43 -12.73
N GLY A 176 15.86 -6.89 -12.70
CA GLY A 176 14.62 -7.63 -13.00
C GLY A 176 13.44 -7.09 -12.19
N ASN A 177 12.34 -7.81 -12.23
CA ASN A 177 11.12 -7.46 -11.51
C ASN A 177 10.94 -8.28 -10.23
N GLY A 178 9.93 -7.90 -9.42
CA GLY A 178 9.66 -8.54 -8.13
C GLY A 178 9.39 -10.03 -8.21
N SER A 179 8.75 -10.53 -9.29
CA SER A 179 8.52 -11.97 -9.46
C SER A 179 9.81 -12.73 -9.74
N GLN A 180 10.71 -12.15 -10.53
CA GLN A 180 12.03 -12.75 -10.79
C GLN A 180 12.89 -12.78 -9.53
N GLN A 181 12.85 -11.73 -8.73
CA GLN A 181 13.52 -11.70 -7.43
C GLN A 181 12.95 -12.75 -6.48
N LEU A 182 11.62 -12.92 -6.41
CA LEU A 182 11.00 -13.98 -5.62
C LEU A 182 11.45 -15.37 -6.06
N GLN A 183 11.47 -15.63 -7.38
CA GLN A 183 11.97 -16.91 -7.92
C GLN A 183 13.43 -17.16 -7.49
N ALA A 184 14.29 -16.15 -7.61
CA ALA A 184 15.70 -16.27 -7.22
C ALA A 184 15.84 -16.58 -5.71
N LEU A 185 15.00 -15.99 -4.85
CA LEU A 185 15.02 -16.27 -3.42
C LEU A 185 14.57 -17.72 -3.12
N VAL A 186 13.54 -18.20 -3.79
CA VAL A 186 13.08 -19.59 -3.63
C VAL A 186 14.11 -20.58 -4.15
N ASP A 187 14.75 -20.30 -5.29
CA ASP A 187 15.83 -21.12 -5.85
C ASP A 187 17.07 -21.14 -4.93
N ALA A 188 17.28 -20.08 -4.14
CA ALA A 188 18.31 -20.02 -3.10
C ALA A 188 17.95 -20.75 -1.80
N GLY A 189 16.75 -21.38 -1.73
CA GLY A 189 16.28 -22.19 -0.60
C GLY A 189 15.40 -21.44 0.41
N ASN A 190 14.96 -20.22 0.13
CA ASN A 190 13.99 -19.55 0.97
C ASN A 190 12.60 -20.16 0.77
N THR A 191 11.83 -20.26 1.85
CA THR A 191 10.46 -20.78 1.84
C THR A 191 9.52 -19.73 2.39
N TYR A 192 8.34 -19.61 1.78
CA TYR A 192 7.31 -18.66 2.18
C TYR A 192 5.95 -19.31 2.29
N ASP A 193 5.23 -19.02 3.37
CA ASP A 193 3.88 -19.51 3.63
C ASP A 193 2.81 -18.56 3.10
N CYS A 194 3.17 -17.31 2.83
CA CYS A 194 2.28 -16.28 2.33
C CYS A 194 3.05 -15.23 1.53
N CYS A 195 2.50 -14.84 0.38
CA CYS A 195 2.96 -13.71 -0.42
C CYS A 195 1.87 -12.63 -0.44
N VAL A 196 2.27 -11.38 -0.25
CA VAL A 196 1.38 -10.22 -0.43
C VAL A 196 1.93 -9.37 -1.57
N ALA A 197 1.15 -9.19 -2.63
CA ALA A 197 1.58 -8.42 -3.80
C ALA A 197 0.71 -7.17 -3.98
N ILE A 198 1.34 -6.00 -3.95
CA ILE A 198 0.68 -4.71 -4.12
C ILE A 198 1.45 -3.87 -5.14
N GLY A 199 0.79 -3.46 -6.21
CA GLY A 199 1.38 -2.66 -7.26
C GLY A 199 0.57 -2.71 -8.56
N PRO A 200 1.20 -2.43 -9.71
CA PRO A 200 0.54 -2.48 -11.00
C PRO A 200 -0.11 -3.85 -11.26
N MET A 201 -1.27 -3.85 -11.92
CA MET A 201 -2.05 -5.06 -12.17
C MET A 201 -1.25 -6.13 -12.89
N ILE A 202 -0.42 -5.74 -13.85
CA ILE A 202 0.43 -6.67 -14.61
C ILE A 202 1.47 -7.37 -13.70
N MET A 203 2.05 -6.63 -12.74
CA MET A 203 2.96 -7.19 -11.75
C MET A 203 2.22 -8.21 -10.86
N MET A 204 1.08 -7.84 -10.30
CA MET A 204 0.27 -8.74 -9.47
C MET A 204 -0.13 -10.01 -10.22
N LYS A 205 -0.53 -9.89 -11.49
CA LYS A 205 -0.84 -11.04 -12.36
C LYS A 205 0.34 -12.01 -12.47
N PHE A 206 1.53 -11.51 -12.82
CA PHE A 206 2.71 -12.37 -12.96
C PHE A 206 3.16 -12.95 -11.63
N THR A 207 3.03 -12.20 -10.54
CA THR A 207 3.28 -12.72 -9.18
C THR A 207 2.35 -13.88 -8.87
N CYS A 208 1.04 -13.74 -9.11
CA CYS A 208 0.07 -14.82 -8.88
C CYS A 208 0.36 -16.07 -9.73
N LEU A 209 0.74 -15.88 -10.99
CA LEU A 209 1.10 -17.01 -11.85
C LEU A 209 2.34 -17.75 -11.34
N LEU A 210 3.31 -17.04 -10.82
CA LEU A 210 4.51 -17.61 -10.23
C LEU A 210 4.20 -18.32 -8.90
N THR A 211 3.54 -17.62 -7.98
CA THR A 211 3.24 -18.15 -6.64
C THR A 211 2.32 -19.37 -6.69
N LYS A 212 1.43 -19.44 -7.70
CA LYS A 212 0.63 -20.64 -7.98
C LYS A 212 1.50 -21.83 -8.31
N LYS A 213 2.56 -21.67 -9.13
CA LYS A 213 3.51 -22.74 -9.45
C LYS A 213 4.34 -23.15 -8.24
N LEU A 214 4.64 -22.19 -7.35
CA LEU A 214 5.41 -22.41 -6.13
C LEU A 214 4.54 -22.86 -4.94
N GLU A 215 3.22 -22.99 -5.15
CA GLU A 215 2.25 -23.36 -4.11
C GLU A 215 2.24 -22.40 -2.91
N ILE A 216 2.55 -21.10 -3.15
CA ILE A 216 2.55 -20.05 -2.12
C ILE A 216 1.20 -19.32 -2.17
N PRO A 217 0.37 -19.38 -1.12
CA PRO A 217 -0.86 -18.59 -0.99
C PRO A 217 -0.56 -17.09 -1.14
N THR A 218 -1.32 -16.41 -1.99
CA THR A 218 -1.02 -15.01 -2.36
C THR A 218 -2.22 -14.10 -2.14
N ILE A 219 -1.99 -13.00 -1.45
CA ILE A 219 -2.93 -11.89 -1.25
C ILE A 219 -2.56 -10.78 -2.23
N VAL A 220 -3.54 -10.25 -2.96
CA VAL A 220 -3.35 -9.12 -3.88
C VAL A 220 -4.29 -7.98 -3.51
N SER A 221 -3.81 -6.75 -3.63
CA SER A 221 -4.63 -5.55 -3.41
C SER A 221 -5.19 -5.05 -4.75
N MET A 222 -6.49 -5.30 -4.99
CA MET A 222 -7.16 -4.95 -6.23
C MET A 222 -7.95 -3.65 -6.08
N ASN A 223 -7.69 -2.68 -6.94
CA ASN A 223 -8.43 -1.42 -7.00
C ASN A 223 -8.71 -1.00 -8.45
N PRO A 224 -9.78 -1.51 -9.09
CA PRO A 224 -10.09 -1.16 -10.48
C PRO A 224 -10.57 0.28 -10.62
N ILE A 225 -11.47 0.72 -9.75
CA ILE A 225 -12.02 2.08 -9.67
C ILE A 225 -12.65 2.29 -8.29
N MET A 226 -12.57 3.50 -7.76
CA MET A 226 -13.22 3.88 -6.51
C MET A 226 -14.02 5.17 -6.72
N VAL A 227 -15.28 5.19 -6.26
CA VAL A 227 -16.16 6.36 -6.37
C VAL A 227 -16.56 6.87 -4.98
N ASP A 228 -17.38 6.15 -4.21
CA ASP A 228 -17.85 6.60 -2.90
C ASP A 228 -16.99 6.14 -1.72
N GLY A 229 -16.30 5.01 -1.86
CA GLY A 229 -15.45 4.43 -0.81
C GLY A 229 -16.19 3.75 0.33
N THR A 230 -17.53 3.74 0.33
CA THR A 230 -18.35 3.13 1.39
C THR A 230 -18.96 1.78 1.00
N GLY A 231 -18.90 1.43 -0.28
CA GLY A 231 -19.48 0.21 -0.84
C GLY A 231 -20.92 0.37 -1.34
N MET A 232 -21.54 1.52 -1.16
CA MET A 232 -22.94 1.73 -1.55
C MET A 232 -23.14 1.78 -3.07
N CYS A 233 -22.23 2.43 -3.80
CA CYS A 233 -22.38 2.58 -5.26
C CYS A 233 -22.02 1.32 -6.04
N GLY A 234 -21.23 0.41 -5.47
CA GLY A 234 -20.81 -0.84 -6.10
C GLY A 234 -19.96 -0.66 -7.37
N ALA A 235 -19.37 0.52 -7.60
CA ALA A 235 -18.55 0.80 -8.79
C ALA A 235 -17.26 -0.04 -8.83
N CYS A 236 -16.66 -0.32 -7.67
CA CYS A 236 -15.41 -1.04 -7.52
C CYS A 236 -15.57 -2.59 -7.52
N ARG A 237 -16.60 -3.11 -8.17
CA ARG A 237 -16.88 -4.55 -8.20
C ARG A 237 -15.85 -5.34 -9.00
N LEU A 238 -15.51 -6.49 -8.46
CA LEU A 238 -14.64 -7.50 -9.06
C LEU A 238 -15.34 -8.86 -9.00
N ILE A 239 -14.97 -9.74 -9.90
CA ILE A 239 -15.37 -11.15 -9.82
C ILE A 239 -14.15 -11.93 -9.34
N VAL A 240 -14.25 -12.52 -8.16
CA VAL A 240 -13.23 -13.38 -7.59
C VAL A 240 -13.87 -14.73 -7.31
N ASP A 241 -13.35 -15.78 -7.90
CA ASP A 241 -13.87 -17.15 -7.74
C ASP A 241 -15.37 -17.27 -8.10
N GLY A 242 -15.80 -16.56 -9.17
CA GLY A 242 -17.21 -16.53 -9.60
C GLY A 242 -18.14 -15.72 -8.69
N LYS A 243 -17.64 -15.09 -7.64
CA LYS A 243 -18.42 -14.25 -6.72
C LYS A 243 -18.09 -12.78 -6.90
N VAL A 244 -19.11 -11.94 -6.80
CA VAL A 244 -18.93 -10.49 -6.83
C VAL A 244 -18.37 -10.03 -5.48
N LYS A 245 -17.24 -9.33 -5.51
CA LYS A 245 -16.61 -8.66 -4.37
C LYS A 245 -16.44 -7.17 -4.67
N LEU A 246 -16.37 -6.33 -3.65
CA LEU A 246 -16.02 -4.92 -3.77
C LEU A 246 -14.54 -4.76 -3.40
N SER A 247 -13.77 -4.08 -4.26
CA SER A 247 -12.33 -3.92 -4.06
C SER A 247 -12.06 -3.06 -2.82
N LEU A 248 -10.92 -3.28 -2.16
CA LEU A 248 -10.47 -2.58 -0.95
C LEU A 248 -11.47 -2.49 0.22
N ILE A 249 -12.77 -2.68 -0.05
CA ILE A 249 -13.84 -2.62 0.96
C ILE A 249 -14.12 -4.01 1.53
N HIS A 250 -13.94 -5.07 0.74
CA HIS A 250 -14.25 -6.45 1.11
C HIS A 250 -13.17 -7.47 0.77
N ILE A 251 -12.06 -7.07 0.14
CA ILE A 251 -11.04 -8.02 -0.27
C ILE A 251 -9.83 -7.93 0.64
N SER A 252 -9.82 -8.77 1.62
CA SER A 252 -8.64 -9.28 2.28
C SER A 252 -8.60 -10.81 2.19
N GLU A 253 -9.23 -11.41 1.19
CA GLU A 253 -9.20 -12.88 1.09
C GLU A 253 -8.04 -13.34 0.22
N PRO A 254 -7.24 -14.34 0.69
CA PRO A 254 -6.30 -15.01 -0.16
C PRO A 254 -7.06 -15.65 -1.32
N THR A 255 -6.56 -15.50 -2.53
CA THR A 255 -7.03 -16.28 -3.67
C THR A 255 -6.70 -17.75 -3.39
N ARG A 256 -7.62 -18.47 -2.79
CA ARG A 256 -7.55 -19.93 -2.74
C ARG A 256 -7.73 -20.43 -4.16
N HIS A 257 -6.69 -21.05 -4.67
CA HIS A 257 -6.68 -21.72 -5.99
C HIS A 257 -7.37 -23.07 -5.91
#